data_c713ed3a64e68e13ce93eb0775a6b1ee
#
_entry.id   c713ed3a64e68e13ce93eb0775a6b1ee
#
_cell.length_a   1.000
_cell.length_b   1.000
_cell.length_c   1.000
_cell.angle_alpha   90.00
_cell.angle_beta   90.00
_cell.angle_gamma   90.00
#
_symmetry.space_group_name_H-M   'P 1'
#
loop_
_entity.id
_entity.type
_entity.pdbx_description
1 polymer ?
#
loop_
_entity_poly.entity_id
_entity_poly.type
_entity_poly.pdbx_seq_one_letter_code
_entity_poly.pdbx_strand_id
1 'polypeptide(L)'
;MPEKKNKPELLAPAGNFEKLEIAIHYGADAVYLAGKDFSLRNFSGNFTDSELATAIRIAHAAHVKVYLACNIYSRNHEQLQLKDYLEKVGRLRPDAIIISDPGIILLASEIIPHIDIHLSTQANTTNFNTVRFWQKLNITRVNLARELSLNEIKTIVENTEMETEAFIHGAMCISYSGRCLLSNFLTHRDSNRGLCSHPCRWKYAVVEELRPNEFHPVEEDSRGTYMFNSKDLCMIDHIPELVDAGISSLKIEGRMKGINYLASVVKTYRNAIDAYAADSETYAVKEEWRKELFQVFHRAYCTGFYFGNSEEQSPNYGNSHQGKIHSFIGKILKCYGENRYLVEIRNKINIRDRVEILSPTGPALESDIVDLSTPDQTPVENAQPNTQAIIGLAHSFFPNDIIRKIDSKQPVTDS
;
A
#
# COMPACT_ATOMS: atom_id res chain seq x y z
N MET A 1 -27.22 8.84 -23.16
CA MET A 1 -26.88 8.64 -21.75
C MET A 1 -25.38 8.55 -21.74
N PRO A 2 -24.63 9.27 -20.89
CA PRO A 2 -23.21 9.06 -20.80
C PRO A 2 -22.97 7.59 -20.40
N GLU A 3 -22.09 6.89 -21.13
CA GLU A 3 -21.65 5.54 -20.76
C GLU A 3 -21.18 5.59 -19.30
N LYS A 4 -21.74 4.70 -18.49
CA LYS A 4 -21.37 4.57 -17.10
C LYS A 4 -19.89 4.16 -17.09
N LYS A 5 -18.98 5.10 -16.81
CA LYS A 5 -17.55 4.82 -16.72
C LYS A 5 -17.34 3.68 -15.72
N ASN A 6 -16.61 2.65 -16.13
CA ASN A 6 -16.36 1.50 -15.27
C ASN A 6 -15.55 1.98 -14.05
N LYS A 7 -16.12 1.80 -12.86
CA LYS A 7 -15.45 2.11 -11.60
C LYS A 7 -14.23 1.19 -11.44
N PRO A 8 -13.00 1.71 -11.31
CA PRO A 8 -11.83 0.89 -11.14
C PRO A 8 -11.82 0.17 -9.79
N GLU A 9 -11.23 -1.01 -9.76
CA GLU A 9 -10.97 -1.77 -8.54
C GLU A 9 -9.93 -1.06 -7.67
N LEU A 10 -10.16 -0.95 -6.36
CA LEU A 10 -9.16 -0.49 -5.39
C LEU A 10 -8.43 -1.68 -4.78
N LEU A 11 -7.16 -1.85 -5.12
CA LEU A 11 -6.31 -2.95 -4.69
C LEU A 11 -5.39 -2.52 -3.54
N ALA A 12 -5.58 -3.13 -2.35
CA ALA A 12 -4.86 -2.79 -1.14
C ALA A 12 -3.85 -3.87 -0.69
N PRO A 13 -2.75 -3.49 -0.03
CA PRO A 13 -1.78 -4.44 0.51
C PRO A 13 -2.27 -5.11 1.81
N ALA A 14 -2.06 -6.44 1.95
CA ALA A 14 -2.33 -7.19 3.17
C ALA A 14 -1.14 -8.08 3.54
N GLY A 15 -0.27 -7.61 4.43
CA GLY A 15 0.93 -8.35 4.84
C GLY A 15 0.71 -9.33 6.00
N ASN A 16 -0.42 -9.24 6.71
CA ASN A 16 -0.85 -10.11 7.81
C ASN A 16 -2.37 -9.98 8.01
N PHE A 17 -2.94 -10.77 8.93
CA PHE A 17 -4.39 -10.76 9.22
C PHE A 17 -4.91 -9.39 9.62
N GLU A 18 -4.21 -8.69 10.50
CA GLU A 18 -4.62 -7.36 10.96
C GLU A 18 -4.76 -6.38 9.79
N LYS A 19 -3.79 -6.37 8.86
CA LYS A 19 -3.84 -5.54 7.65
C LYS A 19 -4.92 -5.98 6.68
N LEU A 20 -5.19 -7.28 6.59
CA LEU A 20 -6.29 -7.82 5.79
C LEU A 20 -7.65 -7.30 6.29
N GLU A 21 -7.90 -7.41 7.60
CA GLU A 21 -9.12 -6.94 8.23
C GLU A 21 -9.32 -5.42 8.04
N ILE A 22 -8.25 -4.63 8.19
CA ILE A 22 -8.27 -3.19 7.98
C ILE A 22 -8.52 -2.84 6.49
N ALA A 23 -7.86 -3.50 5.55
CA ALA A 23 -8.09 -3.25 4.12
C ALA A 23 -9.56 -3.51 3.74
N ILE A 24 -10.12 -4.62 4.21
CA ILE A 24 -11.54 -4.98 4.01
C ILE A 24 -12.45 -3.93 4.66
N HIS A 25 -12.22 -3.60 5.93
CA HIS A 25 -13.04 -2.68 6.69
C HIS A 25 -13.11 -1.29 6.05
N TYR A 26 -11.99 -0.79 5.50
CA TYR A 26 -11.91 0.54 4.87
C TYR A 26 -12.26 0.56 3.38
N GLY A 27 -12.71 -0.55 2.80
CA GLY A 27 -13.36 -0.59 1.48
C GLY A 27 -12.46 -0.95 0.31
N ALA A 28 -11.45 -1.78 0.50
CA ALA A 28 -10.73 -2.40 -0.61
C ALA A 28 -11.65 -3.37 -1.37
N ASP A 29 -11.61 -3.32 -2.72
CA ASP A 29 -12.29 -4.28 -3.58
C ASP A 29 -11.49 -5.57 -3.73
N ALA A 30 -10.16 -5.45 -3.65
CA ALA A 30 -9.23 -6.57 -3.70
C ALA A 30 -8.03 -6.33 -2.76
N VAL A 31 -7.42 -7.42 -2.32
CA VAL A 31 -6.18 -7.39 -1.53
C VAL A 31 -5.09 -8.22 -2.19
N TYR A 32 -3.84 -7.75 -2.11
CA TYR A 32 -2.71 -8.57 -2.48
C TYR A 32 -1.90 -8.95 -1.25
N LEU A 33 -1.64 -10.23 -1.13
CA LEU A 33 -0.93 -10.85 0.00
C LEU A 33 0.10 -11.87 -0.51
N ALA A 34 0.86 -12.48 0.37
CA ALA A 34 1.87 -13.46 -0.02
C ALA A 34 2.06 -14.54 1.02
N GLY A 35 2.42 -15.73 0.55
CA GLY A 35 3.00 -16.78 1.36
C GLY A 35 4.42 -16.45 1.81
N LYS A 36 4.98 -17.27 2.70
CA LYS A 36 6.36 -17.14 3.18
C LYS A 36 7.38 -17.37 2.06
N ASP A 37 7.00 -18.14 1.04
CA ASP A 37 7.86 -18.51 -0.07
C ASP A 37 7.55 -17.69 -1.32
N PHE A 38 8.54 -17.53 -2.21
CA PHE A 38 8.45 -16.97 -3.57
C PHE A 38 7.89 -15.55 -3.68
N SER A 39 7.97 -14.74 -2.61
CA SER A 39 7.49 -13.35 -2.60
C SER A 39 8.61 -12.35 -2.37
N LEU A 40 8.49 -11.16 -3.00
CA LEU A 40 9.44 -10.04 -2.88
C LEU A 40 9.43 -9.28 -1.56
N ARG A 41 8.61 -9.62 -0.60
CA ARG A 41 8.52 -8.93 0.69
C ARG A 41 8.61 -9.91 1.85
N ASN A 42 9.71 -10.65 1.93
CA ASN A 42 9.92 -11.68 2.96
C ASN A 42 9.87 -11.14 4.40
N PHE A 43 10.11 -9.84 4.60
CA PHE A 43 10.04 -9.18 5.91
C PHE A 43 8.65 -8.61 6.27
N SER A 44 7.62 -8.81 5.47
CA SER A 44 6.29 -8.24 5.72
C SER A 44 5.38 -9.08 6.62
N GLY A 45 5.91 -10.10 7.29
CA GLY A 45 5.14 -11.04 8.10
C GLY A 45 4.66 -12.26 7.32
N ASN A 46 4.16 -12.11 6.11
CA ASN A 46 3.63 -13.13 5.18
C ASN A 46 2.87 -14.29 5.85
N PHE A 47 1.97 -14.91 5.14
CA PHE A 47 1.10 -15.94 5.65
C PHE A 47 1.72 -17.34 5.50
N THR A 48 1.53 -18.23 6.47
CA THR A 48 1.70 -19.66 6.32
C THR A 48 0.62 -20.24 5.39
N ASP A 49 0.77 -21.46 4.91
CA ASP A 49 -0.23 -22.10 4.03
C ASP A 49 -1.62 -22.18 4.68
N SER A 50 -1.68 -22.50 5.99
CA SER A 50 -2.95 -22.52 6.75
C SER A 50 -3.55 -21.13 6.97
N GLU A 51 -2.69 -20.14 7.17
CA GLU A 51 -3.12 -18.74 7.28
C GLU A 51 -3.62 -18.20 5.94
N LEU A 52 -3.01 -18.58 4.80
CA LEU A 52 -3.49 -18.22 3.46
C LEU A 52 -4.91 -18.73 3.23
N ALA A 53 -5.20 -19.99 3.53
CA ALA A 53 -6.54 -20.54 3.41
C ALA A 53 -7.58 -19.74 4.23
N THR A 54 -7.21 -19.35 5.45
CA THR A 54 -8.06 -18.55 6.33
C THR A 54 -8.22 -17.14 5.81
N ALA A 55 -7.14 -16.50 5.32
CA ALA A 55 -7.16 -15.14 4.77
C ALA A 55 -8.06 -15.05 3.52
N ILE A 56 -7.95 -16.02 2.59
CA ILE A 56 -8.80 -16.11 1.41
C ILE A 56 -10.27 -16.25 1.81
N ARG A 57 -10.58 -17.14 2.74
CA ARG A 57 -11.96 -17.33 3.22
C ARG A 57 -12.54 -16.07 3.87
N ILE A 58 -11.75 -15.34 4.66
CA ILE A 58 -12.18 -14.07 5.29
C ILE A 58 -12.47 -13.02 4.22
N ALA A 59 -11.57 -12.85 3.26
CA ALA A 59 -11.73 -11.87 2.17
C ALA A 59 -12.95 -12.21 1.30
N HIS A 60 -13.10 -13.46 0.86
CA HIS A 60 -14.24 -13.90 0.05
C HIS A 60 -15.58 -13.76 0.79
N ALA A 61 -15.62 -14.01 2.10
CA ALA A 61 -16.84 -13.79 2.91
C ALA A 61 -17.26 -12.31 2.95
N ALA A 62 -16.30 -11.40 2.74
CA ALA A 62 -16.54 -9.96 2.62
C ALA A 62 -16.65 -9.47 1.14
N HIS A 63 -16.73 -10.40 0.18
CA HIS A 63 -16.76 -10.10 -1.26
C HIS A 63 -15.51 -9.35 -1.77
N VAL A 64 -14.36 -9.53 -1.13
CA VAL A 64 -13.07 -8.95 -1.50
C VAL A 64 -12.21 -10.01 -2.18
N LYS A 65 -11.67 -9.67 -3.37
CA LYS A 65 -10.80 -10.57 -4.15
C LYS A 65 -9.41 -10.69 -3.51
N VAL A 66 -8.76 -11.81 -3.74
CA VAL A 66 -7.42 -12.10 -3.21
C VAL A 66 -6.44 -12.41 -4.33
N TYR A 67 -5.36 -11.63 -4.41
CA TYR A 67 -4.28 -11.84 -5.38
C TYR A 67 -3.02 -12.26 -4.64
N LEU A 68 -2.54 -13.47 -4.94
CA LEU A 68 -1.39 -14.05 -4.26
C LEU A 68 -0.09 -13.70 -4.98
N ALA A 69 0.82 -12.99 -4.33
CA ALA A 69 2.09 -12.60 -4.93
C ALA A 69 3.10 -13.74 -4.93
N CYS A 70 3.55 -14.14 -6.13
CA CYS A 70 4.64 -15.06 -6.43
C CYS A 70 5.59 -14.39 -7.43
N ASN A 71 6.16 -13.24 -7.05
CA ASN A 71 6.76 -12.28 -7.97
C ASN A 71 8.28 -12.14 -7.83
N ILE A 72 8.96 -13.20 -7.41
CA ILE A 72 10.43 -13.31 -7.49
C ILE A 72 10.85 -13.82 -8.87
N TYR A 73 12.15 -13.67 -9.19
CA TYR A 73 12.80 -14.42 -10.26
C TYR A 73 13.39 -15.70 -9.67
N SER A 74 12.87 -16.86 -10.11
CA SER A 74 13.26 -18.16 -9.59
C SER A 74 14.60 -18.63 -10.11
N ARG A 75 15.27 -19.53 -9.37
CA ARG A 75 16.52 -20.18 -9.75
C ARG A 75 16.29 -21.66 -10.06
N ASN A 76 17.19 -22.29 -10.79
CA ASN A 76 17.05 -23.68 -11.20
C ASN A 76 16.88 -24.66 -10.01
N HIS A 77 17.55 -24.41 -8.89
CA HIS A 77 17.44 -25.23 -7.69
C HIS A 77 16.11 -25.10 -6.95
N GLU A 78 15.30 -24.08 -7.27
CA GLU A 78 14.00 -23.83 -6.64
C GLU A 78 12.83 -24.45 -7.42
N GLN A 79 13.06 -24.99 -8.62
CA GLN A 79 11.99 -25.41 -9.54
C GLN A 79 11.07 -26.49 -8.97
N LEU A 80 11.59 -27.46 -8.23
CA LEU A 80 10.77 -28.50 -7.59
C LEU A 80 9.88 -27.91 -6.49
N GLN A 81 10.46 -27.07 -5.63
CA GLN A 81 9.70 -26.39 -4.56
C GLN A 81 8.64 -25.44 -5.13
N LEU A 82 8.95 -24.77 -6.26
CA LEU A 82 8.00 -23.91 -6.96
C LEU A 82 6.82 -24.70 -7.49
N LYS A 83 7.03 -25.88 -8.07
CA LYS A 83 5.96 -26.76 -8.52
C LYS A 83 5.03 -27.15 -7.36
N ASP A 84 5.58 -27.63 -6.27
CA ASP A 84 4.82 -27.97 -5.06
C ASP A 84 4.04 -26.77 -4.51
N TYR A 85 4.64 -25.59 -4.55
CA TYR A 85 3.98 -24.34 -4.15
C TYR A 85 2.80 -24.00 -5.06
N LEU A 86 2.95 -24.07 -6.38
CA LEU A 86 1.86 -23.80 -7.33
C LEU A 86 0.72 -24.80 -7.16
N GLU A 87 0.99 -26.10 -6.94
CA GLU A 87 -0.05 -27.09 -6.64
C GLU A 87 -0.84 -26.73 -5.37
N LYS A 88 -0.16 -26.21 -4.33
CA LYS A 88 -0.83 -25.71 -3.11
C LYS A 88 -1.69 -24.50 -3.41
N VAL A 89 -1.19 -23.53 -4.18
CA VAL A 89 -1.95 -22.35 -4.62
C VAL A 89 -3.21 -22.78 -5.37
N GLY A 90 -3.10 -23.78 -6.25
CA GLY A 90 -4.25 -24.34 -6.97
C GLY A 90 -5.36 -24.86 -6.05
N ARG A 91 -4.98 -25.47 -4.91
CA ARG A 91 -5.94 -25.93 -3.89
C ARG A 91 -6.55 -24.80 -3.06
N LEU A 92 -5.78 -23.72 -2.82
CA LEU A 92 -6.24 -22.56 -2.06
C LEU A 92 -7.24 -21.68 -2.83
N ARG A 93 -7.19 -21.70 -4.16
CA ARG A 93 -8.08 -20.96 -5.06
C ARG A 93 -8.15 -19.45 -4.77
N PRO A 94 -7.02 -18.72 -4.75
CA PRO A 94 -7.08 -17.26 -4.83
C PRO A 94 -7.71 -16.84 -6.16
N ASP A 95 -8.18 -15.61 -6.28
CA ASP A 95 -8.75 -15.09 -7.52
C ASP A 95 -7.69 -14.92 -8.62
N ALA A 96 -6.44 -14.58 -8.24
CA ALA A 96 -5.32 -14.54 -9.17
C ALA A 96 -3.98 -14.76 -8.45
N ILE A 97 -2.94 -15.08 -9.26
CA ILE A 97 -1.55 -15.10 -8.83
C ILE A 97 -0.75 -14.01 -9.56
N ILE A 98 0.04 -13.21 -8.82
CA ILE A 98 0.85 -12.13 -9.38
C ILE A 98 2.26 -12.66 -9.63
N ILE A 99 2.68 -12.71 -10.91
CA ILE A 99 3.96 -13.30 -11.34
C ILE A 99 4.78 -12.29 -12.16
N SER A 100 6.11 -12.39 -12.13
CA SER A 100 7.05 -11.61 -12.93
C SER A 100 7.90 -12.46 -13.87
N ASP A 101 8.24 -13.67 -13.45
CA ASP A 101 9.17 -14.56 -14.11
C ASP A 101 8.45 -15.35 -15.22
N PRO A 102 8.88 -15.27 -16.49
CA PRO A 102 8.28 -16.02 -17.59
C PRO A 102 8.28 -17.54 -17.38
N GLY A 103 9.30 -18.09 -16.71
CA GLY A 103 9.37 -19.51 -16.38
C GLY A 103 8.30 -19.91 -15.36
N ILE A 104 8.03 -19.06 -14.36
CA ILE A 104 6.94 -19.26 -13.41
C ILE A 104 5.58 -19.13 -14.10
N ILE A 105 5.41 -18.18 -15.04
CA ILE A 105 4.18 -18.02 -15.82
C ILE A 105 3.87 -19.32 -16.59
N LEU A 106 4.87 -19.85 -17.33
CA LEU A 106 4.69 -21.11 -18.06
C LEU A 106 4.27 -22.23 -17.13
N LEU A 107 4.97 -22.43 -16.04
CA LEU A 107 4.70 -23.48 -15.07
C LEU A 107 3.31 -23.32 -14.40
N ALA A 108 2.93 -22.08 -14.06
CA ALA A 108 1.61 -21.79 -13.50
C ALA A 108 0.48 -22.09 -14.50
N SER A 109 0.67 -21.73 -15.77
CA SER A 109 -0.32 -22.04 -16.83
C SER A 109 -0.53 -23.55 -17.02
N GLU A 110 0.48 -24.37 -16.75
CA GLU A 110 0.37 -25.84 -16.82
C GLU A 110 -0.26 -26.44 -15.56
N ILE A 111 0.12 -25.97 -14.38
CA ILE A 111 -0.27 -26.60 -13.08
C ILE A 111 -1.61 -26.07 -12.58
N ILE A 112 -1.85 -24.74 -12.72
CA ILE A 112 -3.04 -24.06 -12.20
C ILE A 112 -3.78 -23.26 -13.26
N PRO A 113 -4.16 -23.86 -14.41
CA PRO A 113 -4.77 -23.15 -15.54
C PRO A 113 -6.14 -22.51 -15.21
N HIS A 114 -6.69 -22.81 -14.04
CA HIS A 114 -7.98 -22.30 -13.54
C HIS A 114 -7.82 -21.07 -12.63
N ILE A 115 -6.61 -20.59 -12.42
CA ILE A 115 -6.32 -19.37 -11.63
C ILE A 115 -5.77 -18.30 -12.57
N ASP A 116 -6.35 -17.12 -12.51
CA ASP A 116 -5.91 -15.98 -13.29
C ASP A 116 -4.46 -15.59 -12.99
N ILE A 117 -3.73 -15.17 -14.02
CA ILE A 117 -2.36 -14.69 -13.87
C ILE A 117 -2.34 -13.19 -14.12
N HIS A 118 -1.96 -12.43 -13.07
CA HIS A 118 -1.68 -11.00 -13.17
C HIS A 118 -0.18 -10.79 -13.32
N LEU A 119 0.23 -10.05 -14.35
CA LEU A 119 1.63 -9.73 -14.55
C LEU A 119 2.08 -8.65 -13.58
N SER A 120 3.15 -8.91 -12.82
CA SER A 120 3.72 -7.93 -11.90
C SER A 120 4.41 -6.78 -12.63
N THR A 121 4.40 -5.59 -12.04
CA THR A 121 5.15 -4.41 -12.52
C THR A 121 6.65 -4.69 -12.75
N GLN A 122 7.20 -5.72 -12.12
CA GLN A 122 8.60 -6.12 -12.26
C GLN A 122 8.94 -6.74 -13.62
N ALA A 123 7.94 -7.14 -14.40
CA ALA A 123 8.11 -7.50 -15.81
C ALA A 123 8.38 -6.27 -16.68
N ASN A 124 8.24 -5.05 -16.12
CA ASN A 124 8.54 -3.77 -16.76
C ASN A 124 7.82 -3.57 -18.10
N THR A 125 6.50 -3.70 -18.08
CA THR A 125 5.65 -3.53 -19.27
C THR A 125 5.40 -2.06 -19.53
N THR A 126 5.87 -1.55 -20.68
CA THR A 126 5.90 -0.13 -21.01
C THR A 126 5.19 0.24 -22.32
N ASN A 127 4.63 -0.72 -23.07
CA ASN A 127 3.94 -0.44 -24.33
C ASN A 127 2.90 -1.50 -24.68
N PHE A 128 1.97 -1.16 -25.57
CA PHE A 128 0.85 -2.03 -25.95
C PHE A 128 1.29 -3.31 -26.69
N ASN A 129 2.40 -3.30 -27.42
CA ASN A 129 2.92 -4.52 -28.06
C ASN A 129 3.40 -5.55 -27.04
N THR A 130 4.03 -5.08 -25.96
CA THR A 130 4.40 -5.94 -24.83
C THR A 130 3.15 -6.47 -24.12
N VAL A 131 2.09 -5.67 -23.95
CA VAL A 131 0.82 -6.14 -23.40
C VAL A 131 0.21 -7.22 -24.28
N ARG A 132 0.16 -7.01 -25.61
CA ARG A 132 -0.30 -8.02 -26.58
C ARG A 132 0.50 -9.32 -26.57
N PHE A 133 1.81 -9.23 -26.31
CA PHE A 133 2.66 -10.41 -26.13
C PHE A 133 2.20 -11.21 -24.88
N TRP A 134 1.99 -10.55 -23.75
CA TRP A 134 1.51 -11.19 -22.54
C TRP A 134 0.11 -11.76 -22.68
N GLN A 135 -0.77 -11.11 -23.43
CA GLN A 135 -2.10 -11.60 -23.73
C GLN A 135 -2.09 -12.96 -24.45
N LYS A 136 -1.12 -13.18 -25.34
CA LYS A 136 -0.95 -14.49 -26.01
C LYS A 136 -0.50 -15.60 -25.06
N LEU A 137 -0.04 -15.26 -23.87
CA LEU A 137 0.36 -16.19 -22.81
C LEU A 137 -0.72 -16.34 -21.73
N ASN A 138 -1.98 -15.99 -22.03
CA ASN A 138 -3.13 -16.07 -21.14
C ASN A 138 -2.98 -15.23 -19.85
N ILE A 139 -2.18 -14.16 -19.88
CA ILE A 139 -2.19 -13.17 -18.81
C ILE A 139 -3.50 -12.41 -18.88
N THR A 140 -4.20 -12.26 -17.76
CA THR A 140 -5.51 -11.59 -17.70
C THR A 140 -5.41 -10.12 -17.30
N ARG A 141 -4.35 -9.73 -16.55
CA ARG A 141 -4.11 -8.34 -16.12
C ARG A 141 -2.61 -8.03 -16.13
N VAL A 142 -2.27 -6.81 -16.51
CA VAL A 142 -0.89 -6.30 -16.48
C VAL A 142 -0.77 -5.13 -15.51
N ASN A 143 0.09 -5.26 -14.50
CA ASN A 143 0.51 -4.12 -13.68
C ASN A 143 1.63 -3.37 -14.43
N LEU A 144 1.28 -2.19 -14.93
CA LEU A 144 2.14 -1.37 -15.77
C LEU A 144 3.38 -0.88 -15.03
N ALA A 145 4.43 -0.60 -15.77
CA ALA A 145 5.64 0.03 -15.25
C ALA A 145 5.32 1.42 -14.68
N ARG A 146 5.98 1.81 -13.58
CA ARG A 146 5.75 3.09 -12.89
C ARG A 146 6.34 4.28 -13.61
N GLU A 147 7.15 4.03 -14.62
CA GLU A 147 7.86 4.99 -15.44
C GLU A 147 7.00 5.56 -16.58
N LEU A 148 5.78 5.05 -16.75
CA LEU A 148 4.84 5.51 -17.78
C LEU A 148 4.14 6.80 -17.40
N SER A 149 4.00 7.67 -18.39
CA SER A 149 3.08 8.80 -18.32
C SER A 149 1.63 8.35 -18.51
N LEU A 150 0.67 9.18 -18.06
CA LEU A 150 -0.75 8.90 -18.19
C LEU A 150 -1.18 8.76 -19.67
N ASN A 151 -0.58 9.55 -20.57
CA ASN A 151 -0.83 9.47 -22.00
C ASN A 151 -0.37 8.14 -22.61
N GLU A 152 0.78 7.62 -22.16
CA GLU A 152 1.26 6.30 -22.58
C GLU A 152 0.35 5.18 -22.05
N ILE A 153 -0.11 5.29 -20.80
CA ILE A 153 -1.08 4.35 -20.22
C ILE A 153 -2.38 4.35 -21.03
N LYS A 154 -2.92 5.53 -21.32
CA LYS A 154 -4.13 5.66 -22.15
C LYS A 154 -3.93 5.02 -23.53
N THR A 155 -2.78 5.26 -24.17
CA THR A 155 -2.43 4.62 -25.45
C THR A 155 -2.40 3.10 -25.33
N ILE A 156 -1.90 2.54 -24.24
CA ILE A 156 -1.91 1.10 -23.99
C ILE A 156 -3.34 0.59 -23.86
N VAL A 157 -4.17 1.23 -23.05
CA VAL A 157 -5.57 0.85 -22.83
C VAL A 157 -6.38 0.88 -24.12
N GLU A 158 -6.24 1.94 -24.93
CA GLU A 158 -6.94 2.09 -26.22
C GLU A 158 -6.54 1.05 -27.28
N ASN A 159 -5.35 0.44 -27.15
CA ASN A 159 -4.81 -0.51 -28.12
C ASN A 159 -4.81 -1.96 -27.64
N THR A 160 -5.41 -2.26 -26.46
CA THR A 160 -5.49 -3.62 -25.91
C THR A 160 -6.81 -3.83 -25.17
N GLU A 161 -7.27 -5.08 -25.10
CA GLU A 161 -8.46 -5.46 -24.34
C GLU A 161 -8.11 -6.02 -22.95
N MET A 162 -6.82 -6.05 -22.59
CA MET A 162 -6.34 -6.59 -21.33
C MET A 162 -6.58 -5.63 -20.18
N GLU A 163 -6.98 -6.14 -19.02
CA GLU A 163 -7.05 -5.34 -17.82
C GLU A 163 -5.68 -4.74 -17.46
N THR A 164 -5.68 -3.46 -17.13
CA THR A 164 -4.49 -2.75 -16.70
C THR A 164 -4.58 -2.37 -15.22
N GLU A 165 -3.46 -2.48 -14.53
CA GLU A 165 -3.29 -2.10 -13.13
C GLU A 165 -2.18 -1.06 -13.02
N ALA A 166 -2.37 -0.02 -12.21
CA ALA A 166 -1.38 1.02 -12.01
C ALA A 166 -1.29 1.42 -10.53
N PHE A 167 -0.08 1.78 -10.08
CA PHE A 167 0.11 2.28 -8.72
C PHE A 167 -0.40 3.71 -8.58
N ILE A 168 -1.08 4.00 -7.46
CA ILE A 168 -1.65 5.33 -7.19
C ILE A 168 -1.11 5.96 -5.90
N HIS A 169 -0.50 5.17 -5.01
CA HIS A 169 -0.02 5.69 -3.73
C HIS A 169 1.13 4.85 -3.16
N GLY A 170 2.03 5.52 -2.45
CA GLY A 170 3.10 4.89 -1.66
C GLY A 170 4.49 5.00 -2.27
N ALA A 171 5.43 4.22 -1.75
CA ALA A 171 6.84 4.37 -2.03
C ALA A 171 7.22 4.13 -3.51
N MET A 172 7.93 5.10 -4.12
CA MET A 172 8.56 4.93 -5.43
C MET A 172 9.95 4.26 -5.28
N CYS A 173 10.36 3.54 -6.33
CA CYS A 173 11.72 3.00 -6.48
C CYS A 173 12.59 3.96 -7.28
N ILE A 174 13.90 4.01 -6.95
CA ILE A 174 14.88 4.80 -7.72
C ILE A 174 15.24 4.15 -9.06
N SER A 175 15.11 2.85 -9.17
CA SER A 175 15.44 2.08 -10.37
C SER A 175 14.19 1.64 -11.11
N TYR A 176 14.32 1.37 -12.40
CA TYR A 176 13.27 0.70 -13.17
C TYR A 176 12.72 -0.52 -12.43
N SER A 177 11.44 -0.76 -12.57
CA SER A 177 10.73 -1.83 -11.89
C SER A 177 11.39 -3.19 -12.15
N GLY A 178 11.83 -3.87 -11.06
CA GLY A 178 12.52 -5.16 -11.14
C GLY A 178 13.96 -5.15 -11.68
N ARG A 179 14.62 -3.99 -11.75
CA ARG A 179 15.97 -3.85 -12.33
C ARG A 179 17.01 -3.27 -11.35
N CYS A 180 16.74 -3.29 -10.06
CA CYS A 180 17.64 -2.73 -9.05
C CYS A 180 18.70 -3.74 -8.59
N LEU A 181 20.00 -3.39 -8.75
CA LEU A 181 21.13 -4.15 -8.24
C LEU A 181 21.79 -3.53 -7.00
N LEU A 182 21.41 -2.30 -6.62
CA LEU A 182 22.09 -1.54 -5.58
C LEU A 182 22.13 -2.27 -4.23
N SER A 183 21.02 -2.88 -3.82
CA SER A 183 20.94 -3.65 -2.58
C SER A 183 21.85 -4.89 -2.61
N ASN A 184 21.88 -5.60 -3.73
CA ASN A 184 22.73 -6.77 -3.87
C ASN A 184 24.22 -6.39 -3.89
N PHE A 185 24.56 -5.32 -4.60
CA PHE A 185 25.93 -4.82 -4.70
C PHE A 185 26.49 -4.39 -3.33
N LEU A 186 25.70 -3.61 -2.55
CA LEU A 186 26.17 -3.03 -1.30
C LEU A 186 26.02 -3.97 -0.08
N THR A 187 25.09 -4.91 -0.10
CA THR A 187 24.75 -5.70 1.10
C THR A 187 24.59 -7.20 0.84
N HIS A 188 24.84 -7.65 -0.38
CA HIS A 188 24.60 -9.03 -0.82
C HIS A 188 23.14 -9.49 -0.62
N ARG A 189 22.19 -8.54 -0.56
CA ARG A 189 20.76 -8.78 -0.41
C ARG A 189 20.03 -8.41 -1.69
N ASP A 190 19.55 -9.42 -2.43
CA ASP A 190 18.93 -9.25 -3.73
C ASP A 190 17.54 -8.60 -3.60
N SER A 191 17.41 -7.36 -4.07
CA SER A 191 16.14 -6.61 -4.07
C SER A 191 15.10 -7.24 -4.99
N ASN A 192 15.52 -7.94 -6.04
CA ASN A 192 14.65 -8.61 -6.99
C ASN A 192 14.17 -9.98 -6.48
N ARG A 193 14.62 -10.38 -5.29
CA ARG A 193 14.21 -11.59 -4.57
C ARG A 193 13.64 -11.30 -3.18
N GLY A 194 13.20 -10.07 -2.93
CA GLY A 194 12.52 -9.68 -1.69
C GLY A 194 13.42 -9.30 -0.53
N LEU A 195 14.71 -9.24 -0.73
CA LEU A 195 15.69 -8.97 0.34
C LEU A 195 16.21 -7.52 0.32
N CYS A 196 15.47 -6.59 -0.29
CA CYS A 196 15.91 -5.19 -0.40
C CYS A 196 16.21 -4.58 0.97
N SER A 197 17.46 -4.13 1.16
CA SER A 197 17.92 -3.39 2.35
C SER A 197 17.69 -1.89 2.28
N HIS A 198 17.05 -1.42 1.21
CA HIS A 198 16.78 -0.01 0.94
C HIS A 198 18.03 0.89 0.93
N PRO A 199 19.14 0.52 0.30
CA PRO A 199 20.37 1.31 0.35
C PRO A 199 20.21 2.67 -0.35
N CYS A 200 19.28 2.82 -1.29
CA CYS A 200 18.93 4.11 -1.88
C CYS A 200 18.39 5.15 -0.88
N ARG A 201 18.20 4.74 0.38
CA ARG A 201 17.72 5.59 1.47
C ARG A 201 18.77 5.78 2.58
N TRP A 202 19.97 5.21 2.40
CA TRP A 202 21.07 5.36 3.34
C TRP A 202 21.84 6.65 3.08
N LYS A 203 22.60 7.03 4.09
CA LYS A 203 23.54 8.14 4.02
C LYS A 203 24.79 7.74 3.25
N TYR A 204 25.18 8.55 2.29
CA TYR A 204 26.42 8.36 1.52
C TYR A 204 27.18 9.66 1.39
N ALA A 205 28.52 9.56 1.31
CA ALA A 205 29.37 10.59 0.74
C ALA A 205 29.89 10.09 -0.60
N VAL A 206 29.59 10.76 -1.70
CA VAL A 206 30.13 10.43 -3.04
C VAL A 206 31.09 11.53 -3.47
N VAL A 207 32.30 11.12 -3.77
CA VAL A 207 33.34 11.96 -4.37
C VAL A 207 33.68 11.36 -5.73
N GLU A 208 33.60 12.17 -6.78
CA GLU A 208 34.10 11.78 -8.09
C GLU A 208 35.63 12.02 -8.13
N GLU A 209 36.41 10.97 -8.34
CA GLU A 209 37.89 11.02 -8.30
C GLU A 209 38.47 11.96 -9.36
N LEU A 210 37.82 12.09 -10.52
CA LEU A 210 38.26 12.96 -11.62
C LEU A 210 37.83 14.42 -11.47
N ARG A 211 36.90 14.70 -10.56
CA ARG A 211 36.38 16.02 -10.21
C ARG A 211 36.32 16.23 -8.70
N PRO A 212 37.43 16.21 -8.00
CA PRO A 212 37.48 16.17 -6.52
C PRO A 212 36.89 17.39 -5.83
N ASN A 213 36.55 18.46 -6.58
CA ASN A 213 35.96 19.69 -6.06
C ASN A 213 34.48 19.90 -6.49
N GLU A 214 33.93 18.98 -7.28
CA GLU A 214 32.51 18.97 -7.63
C GLU A 214 31.78 18.00 -6.71
N PHE A 215 31.20 18.55 -5.65
CA PHE A 215 30.31 17.80 -4.78
C PHE A 215 28.94 17.78 -5.45
N HIS A 216 28.48 16.61 -5.86
CA HIS A 216 27.05 16.44 -6.13
C HIS A 216 26.30 16.71 -4.82
N PRO A 217 25.28 17.58 -4.81
CA PRO A 217 24.60 17.96 -3.57
C PRO A 217 24.02 16.70 -2.94
N VAL A 218 24.64 16.33 -1.84
CA VAL A 218 24.19 15.28 -0.95
C VAL A 218 23.68 16.03 0.25
N GLU A 219 22.38 16.23 0.37
CA GLU A 219 21.82 16.94 1.51
C GLU A 219 22.02 16.14 2.78
N GLU A 220 22.52 16.80 3.81
CA GLU A 220 22.79 16.25 5.12
C GLU A 220 21.88 16.93 6.15
N ASP A 221 21.08 16.11 6.86
CA ASP A 221 20.47 16.55 8.10
C ASP A 221 21.14 15.86 9.29
N SER A 222 20.72 16.19 10.51
CA SER A 222 21.25 15.57 11.74
C SER A 222 21.10 14.03 11.78
N ARG A 223 20.44 13.42 10.80
CA ARG A 223 20.17 11.99 10.66
C ARG A 223 20.89 11.37 9.47
N GLY A 224 21.45 12.16 8.53
CA GLY A 224 22.27 11.69 7.46
C GLY A 224 22.16 12.30 6.07
N THR A 225 22.97 11.74 5.20
CA THR A 225 23.14 12.11 3.82
C THR A 225 22.28 11.21 2.92
N TYR A 226 21.42 11.78 2.06
CA TYR A 226 20.48 11.05 1.22
C TYR A 226 20.80 11.26 -0.27
N MET A 227 21.30 10.21 -0.96
CA MET A 227 21.63 10.29 -2.39
C MET A 227 20.42 10.07 -3.31
N PHE A 228 19.47 9.22 -2.89
CA PHE A 228 18.40 8.73 -3.74
C PHE A 228 17.05 8.67 -3.01
N ASN A 229 16.79 9.59 -2.09
CA ASN A 229 15.57 9.59 -1.31
C ASN A 229 14.36 9.97 -2.18
N SER A 230 13.85 8.99 -2.94
CA SER A 230 12.68 9.19 -3.80
C SER A 230 11.44 9.57 -2.98
N LYS A 231 10.65 10.51 -3.51
CA LYS A 231 9.36 10.92 -2.97
C LYS A 231 8.37 9.73 -2.93
N ASP A 232 7.29 9.85 -2.19
CA ASP A 232 6.18 8.89 -2.22
C ASP A 232 5.15 9.34 -3.27
N LEU A 233 4.60 8.39 -4.03
CA LEU A 233 3.53 8.62 -5.00
C LEU A 233 2.23 8.99 -4.26
N CYS A 234 1.51 9.99 -4.75
CA CYS A 234 0.15 10.33 -4.32
C CYS A 234 -0.65 10.89 -5.50
N MET A 235 -1.67 10.16 -5.92
CA MET A 235 -2.51 10.50 -7.07
C MET A 235 -3.93 10.90 -6.65
N ILE A 236 -4.14 11.34 -5.41
CA ILE A 236 -5.47 11.67 -4.89
C ILE A 236 -6.13 12.82 -5.67
N ASP A 237 -5.34 13.75 -6.15
CA ASP A 237 -5.81 14.91 -6.93
C ASP A 237 -6.17 14.56 -8.37
N HIS A 238 -5.86 13.34 -8.83
CA HIS A 238 -5.92 12.91 -10.22
C HIS A 238 -6.76 11.66 -10.45
N ILE A 239 -7.77 11.43 -9.59
CA ILE A 239 -8.71 10.30 -9.75
C ILE A 239 -9.46 10.36 -11.10
N PRO A 240 -9.98 11.52 -11.53
CA PRO A 240 -10.62 11.64 -12.85
C PRO A 240 -9.72 11.16 -13.99
N GLU A 241 -8.50 11.63 -14.04
CA GLU A 241 -7.55 11.32 -15.10
C GLU A 241 -7.19 9.82 -15.14
N LEU A 242 -7.05 9.19 -13.96
CA LEU A 242 -6.79 7.75 -13.86
C LEU A 242 -7.97 6.91 -14.35
N VAL A 243 -9.19 7.28 -13.97
CA VAL A 243 -10.41 6.58 -14.39
C VAL A 243 -10.66 6.81 -15.88
N ASP A 244 -10.46 8.03 -16.39
CA ASP A 244 -10.65 8.40 -17.79
C ASP A 244 -9.58 7.80 -18.71
N ALA A 245 -8.42 7.46 -18.17
CA ALA A 245 -7.43 6.66 -18.88
C ALA A 245 -7.83 5.18 -19.04
N GLY A 246 -8.93 4.74 -18.40
CA GLY A 246 -9.46 3.38 -18.52
C GLY A 246 -8.69 2.33 -17.69
N ILE A 247 -7.96 2.74 -16.66
CA ILE A 247 -7.24 1.82 -15.78
C ILE A 247 -8.23 0.95 -15.01
N SER A 248 -8.09 -0.37 -15.08
CA SER A 248 -9.02 -1.33 -14.47
C SER A 248 -8.82 -1.48 -12.96
N SER A 249 -7.58 -1.36 -12.46
CA SER A 249 -7.25 -1.54 -11.04
C SER A 249 -6.24 -0.48 -10.55
N LEU A 250 -6.59 0.17 -9.45
CA LEU A 250 -5.79 1.20 -8.79
C LEU A 250 -5.12 0.62 -7.54
N LYS A 251 -3.79 0.49 -7.58
CA LYS A 251 -3.02 -0.23 -6.57
C LYS A 251 -2.32 0.68 -5.57
N ILE A 252 -2.49 0.38 -4.29
CA ILE A 252 -1.77 1.01 -3.19
C ILE A 252 -0.52 0.20 -2.85
N GLU A 253 0.66 0.84 -2.80
CA GLU A 253 1.89 0.25 -2.24
C GLU A 253 1.94 0.49 -0.73
N GLY A 254 2.32 -0.55 0.04
CA GLY A 254 2.41 -0.37 1.49
C GLY A 254 2.41 -1.66 2.32
N ARG A 255 2.76 -2.83 1.77
CA ARG A 255 2.78 -4.10 2.56
C ARG A 255 3.56 -4.01 3.86
N MET A 256 4.62 -3.18 3.91
CA MET A 256 5.44 -2.94 5.10
C MET A 256 4.89 -1.85 6.03
N LYS A 257 3.92 -1.06 5.59
CA LYS A 257 3.33 0.03 6.37
C LYS A 257 2.42 -0.48 7.49
N GLY A 258 2.18 0.35 8.51
CA GLY A 258 1.28 0.05 9.63
C GLY A 258 -0.19 0.18 9.26
N ILE A 259 -1.08 -0.28 10.15
CA ILE A 259 -2.53 -0.28 9.94
C ILE A 259 -3.13 1.13 9.88
N ASN A 260 -2.58 2.10 10.61
CA ASN A 260 -3.03 3.50 10.53
C ASN A 260 -2.84 4.07 9.11
N TYR A 261 -1.67 3.84 8.50
CA TYR A 261 -1.43 4.21 7.10
C TYR A 261 -2.43 3.52 6.16
N LEU A 262 -2.62 2.22 6.33
CA LEU A 262 -3.51 1.44 5.46
C LEU A 262 -4.95 1.93 5.54
N ALA A 263 -5.46 2.15 6.75
CA ALA A 263 -6.81 2.68 6.99
C ALA A 263 -7.01 4.04 6.30
N SER A 264 -6.10 5.00 6.56
CA SER A 264 -6.18 6.35 5.98
C SER A 264 -6.14 6.32 4.46
N VAL A 265 -5.21 5.57 3.87
CA VAL A 265 -5.02 5.55 2.41
C VAL A 265 -6.19 4.83 1.73
N VAL A 266 -6.58 3.64 2.20
CA VAL A 266 -7.70 2.89 1.59
C VAL A 266 -9.00 3.68 1.66
N LYS A 267 -9.36 4.21 2.86
CA LYS A 267 -10.55 5.05 3.04
C LYS A 267 -10.56 6.23 2.08
N THR A 268 -9.46 6.96 2.01
CA THR A 268 -9.38 8.18 1.21
C THR A 268 -9.57 7.89 -0.27
N TYR A 269 -8.86 6.91 -0.82
CA TYR A 269 -9.03 6.53 -2.22
C TYR A 269 -10.39 5.90 -2.50
N ARG A 270 -10.94 5.10 -1.59
CA ARG A 270 -12.30 4.56 -1.72
C ARG A 270 -13.32 5.67 -1.85
N ASN A 271 -13.29 6.65 -0.95
CA ASN A 271 -14.21 7.78 -0.97
C ASN A 271 -14.08 8.62 -2.24
N ALA A 272 -12.85 8.85 -2.72
CA ALA A 272 -12.61 9.63 -3.93
C ALA A 272 -13.10 8.90 -5.19
N ILE A 273 -12.82 7.60 -5.33
CA ILE A 273 -13.30 6.78 -6.44
C ILE A 273 -14.82 6.71 -6.44
N ASP A 274 -15.44 6.51 -5.28
CA ASP A 274 -16.90 6.44 -5.16
C ASP A 274 -17.58 7.76 -5.49
N ALA A 275 -17.01 8.88 -5.02
CA ALA A 275 -17.52 10.20 -5.33
C ALA A 275 -17.45 10.50 -6.84
N TYR A 276 -16.34 10.16 -7.50
CA TYR A 276 -16.21 10.35 -8.95
C TYR A 276 -17.14 9.44 -9.74
N ALA A 277 -17.30 8.19 -9.32
CA ALA A 277 -18.22 7.23 -9.96
C ALA A 277 -19.70 7.62 -9.77
N ALA A 278 -20.04 8.28 -8.67
CA ALA A 278 -21.40 8.74 -8.38
C ALA A 278 -21.78 9.96 -9.23
N ASP A 279 -20.87 10.93 -9.34
CA ASP A 279 -21.07 12.16 -10.12
C ASP A 279 -19.72 12.71 -10.62
N SER A 280 -19.41 12.41 -11.88
CA SER A 280 -18.17 12.84 -12.51
C SER A 280 -18.18 14.31 -12.94
N GLU A 281 -19.38 14.94 -13.08
CA GLU A 281 -19.51 16.34 -13.56
C GLU A 281 -19.24 17.34 -12.43
N THR A 282 -19.70 17.02 -11.21
CA THR A 282 -19.53 17.90 -10.03
C THR A 282 -18.39 17.46 -9.11
N TYR A 283 -17.66 16.41 -9.49
CA TYR A 283 -16.55 15.89 -8.66
C TYR A 283 -15.49 16.96 -8.39
N ALA A 284 -15.13 17.08 -7.13
CA ALA A 284 -13.98 17.86 -6.69
C ALA A 284 -13.25 17.12 -5.56
N VAL A 285 -11.93 17.21 -5.59
CA VAL A 285 -11.09 16.66 -4.52
C VAL A 285 -11.36 17.43 -3.23
N LYS A 286 -11.74 16.71 -2.18
CA LYS A 286 -12.02 17.32 -0.89
C LYS A 286 -10.73 17.57 -0.13
N GLU A 287 -10.63 18.72 0.51
CA GLU A 287 -9.47 19.09 1.33
C GLU A 287 -9.25 18.12 2.51
N GLU A 288 -10.32 17.55 3.05
CA GLU A 288 -10.26 16.53 4.10
C GLU A 288 -9.49 15.27 3.66
N TRP A 289 -9.58 14.88 2.37
CA TRP A 289 -8.83 13.73 1.82
C TRP A 289 -7.33 13.99 1.78
N ARG A 290 -6.93 15.18 1.34
CA ARG A 290 -5.52 15.60 1.36
C ARG A 290 -4.99 15.61 2.80
N LYS A 291 -5.72 16.26 3.71
CA LYS A 291 -5.35 16.32 5.14
C LYS A 291 -5.18 14.93 5.73
N GLU A 292 -6.08 14.00 5.44
CA GLU A 292 -6.00 12.62 5.95
C GLU A 292 -4.71 11.92 5.48
N LEU A 293 -4.33 12.05 4.22
CA LEU A 293 -3.09 11.47 3.68
C LEU A 293 -1.83 12.11 4.26
N PHE A 294 -1.87 13.38 4.65
CA PHE A 294 -0.75 14.05 5.30
C PHE A 294 -0.59 13.69 6.79
N GLN A 295 -1.57 13.09 7.43
CA GLN A 295 -1.51 12.66 8.83
C GLN A 295 -0.76 11.35 9.05
N VAL A 296 -0.55 10.56 8.01
CA VAL A 296 0.21 9.31 8.10
C VAL A 296 1.68 9.52 7.74
N PHE A 297 2.53 8.61 8.19
CA PHE A 297 3.96 8.70 7.89
C PHE A 297 4.25 8.55 6.39
N HIS A 298 4.73 9.60 5.76
CA HIS A 298 5.10 9.67 4.35
C HIS A 298 6.35 10.52 4.13
N ARG A 299 7.00 10.38 2.98
CA ARG A 299 7.94 11.34 2.42
C ARG A 299 7.18 12.40 1.63
N ALA A 300 7.84 13.45 1.15
CA ALA A 300 7.18 14.41 0.28
C ALA A 300 6.45 13.68 -0.86
N TYR A 301 5.22 14.08 -1.14
CA TYR A 301 4.41 13.48 -2.19
C TYR A 301 4.79 14.03 -3.57
N CYS A 302 4.63 13.19 -4.60
CA CYS A 302 4.76 13.55 -6.00
C CYS A 302 3.77 12.72 -6.84
N THR A 303 3.60 13.11 -8.09
CA THR A 303 2.78 12.38 -9.08
C THR A 303 3.57 11.30 -9.84
N GLY A 304 4.82 11.03 -9.45
CA GLY A 304 5.69 10.11 -10.19
C GLY A 304 5.89 10.57 -11.64
N PHE A 305 5.82 9.64 -12.57
CA PHE A 305 6.01 9.92 -14.00
C PHE A 305 4.71 10.22 -14.75
N TYR A 306 3.56 10.23 -14.09
CA TYR A 306 2.24 10.35 -14.74
C TYR A 306 2.09 11.61 -15.59
N PHE A 307 2.70 12.73 -15.21
CA PHE A 307 2.64 14.03 -15.93
C PHE A 307 3.97 14.44 -16.56
N GLY A 308 4.87 13.49 -16.80
CA GLY A 308 6.15 13.72 -17.46
C GLY A 308 7.29 14.04 -16.48
N ASN A 309 8.45 14.42 -17.04
CA ASN A 309 9.65 14.76 -16.27
C ASN A 309 9.53 16.16 -15.68
N SER A 310 8.98 16.27 -14.52
CA SER A 310 8.92 17.54 -13.79
C SER A 310 9.94 17.57 -12.65
N GLU A 311 10.19 18.76 -12.13
CA GLU A 311 10.93 18.96 -10.87
C GLU A 311 10.31 18.20 -9.70
N GLU A 312 9.01 17.86 -9.78
CA GLU A 312 8.28 17.07 -8.80
C GLU A 312 8.81 15.64 -8.63
N GLN A 313 9.56 15.12 -9.61
CA GLN A 313 10.20 13.80 -9.53
C GLN A 313 11.57 13.85 -8.86
N SER A 314 12.09 15.04 -8.60
CA SER A 314 13.39 15.19 -7.95
C SER A 314 13.44 14.42 -6.63
N PRO A 315 14.58 13.85 -6.25
CA PRO A 315 14.74 13.23 -4.96
C PRO A 315 14.29 14.17 -3.84
N ASN A 316 13.67 13.62 -2.82
CA ASN A 316 13.29 14.40 -1.65
C ASN A 316 14.49 14.53 -0.71
N TYR A 317 15.16 15.67 -0.76
CA TYR A 317 16.26 16.00 0.14
C TYR A 317 15.80 16.62 1.47
N GLY A 318 14.53 16.98 1.59
CA GLY A 318 13.95 17.52 2.80
C GLY A 318 13.55 16.46 3.83
N ASN A 319 13.02 16.91 4.96
CA ASN A 319 12.63 16.07 6.09
C ASN A 319 11.73 14.89 5.69
N SER A 320 12.19 13.66 5.93
CA SER A 320 11.45 12.41 5.66
C SER A 320 10.24 12.19 6.60
N HIS A 321 9.85 13.18 7.37
CA HIS A 321 8.80 13.11 8.39
C HIS A 321 7.85 14.31 8.34
N GLN A 322 7.37 14.68 7.15
CA GLN A 322 6.27 15.61 7.06
C GLN A 322 4.98 14.93 7.56
N GLY A 323 4.30 15.57 8.48
CA GLY A 323 2.96 15.22 8.95
C GLY A 323 2.90 14.20 10.09
N LYS A 324 3.05 14.65 11.34
CA LYS A 324 2.49 13.97 12.52
C LYS A 324 1.77 14.99 13.38
N ILE A 325 0.48 15.15 13.11
CA ILE A 325 -0.41 15.85 14.02
C ILE A 325 -1.05 14.86 15.01
N HIS A 326 -1.06 13.56 14.67
CA HIS A 326 -1.72 12.52 15.44
C HIS A 326 -0.79 11.34 15.75
N SER A 327 -0.84 10.86 16.99
CA SER A 327 -0.18 9.64 17.39
C SER A 327 -1.16 8.46 17.30
N PHE A 328 -0.82 7.42 16.52
CA PHE A 328 -1.64 6.21 16.45
C PHE A 328 -1.73 5.55 17.83
N ILE A 329 -2.94 5.39 18.35
CA ILE A 329 -3.20 4.79 19.67
C ILE A 329 -3.47 3.30 19.57
N GLY A 330 -4.34 2.89 18.65
CA GLY A 330 -4.73 1.51 18.52
C GLY A 330 -5.97 1.31 17.66
N LYS A 331 -6.57 0.13 17.75
CA LYS A 331 -7.81 -0.20 17.04
C LYS A 331 -8.85 -0.76 17.98
N ILE A 332 -10.11 -0.53 17.66
CA ILE A 332 -11.26 -1.15 18.36
C ILE A 332 -11.28 -2.64 17.99
N LEU A 333 -11.30 -3.49 19.01
CA LEU A 333 -11.42 -4.95 18.86
C LEU A 333 -12.87 -5.40 18.85
N LYS A 334 -13.67 -4.87 19.77
CA LYS A 334 -15.11 -5.18 19.87
C LYS A 334 -15.85 -4.13 20.70
N CYS A 335 -17.16 -4.03 20.49
CA CYS A 335 -18.06 -3.29 21.37
C CYS A 335 -18.21 -4.03 22.70
N TYR A 336 -18.19 -3.30 23.81
CA TYR A 336 -18.28 -3.83 25.18
C TYR A 336 -19.55 -3.34 25.94
N GLY A 337 -20.40 -2.57 25.27
CA GLY A 337 -21.63 -1.94 25.80
C GLY A 337 -21.91 -0.66 25.03
N GLU A 338 -22.81 0.15 25.54
CA GLU A 338 -23.13 1.42 24.92
C GLU A 338 -21.94 2.37 25.04
N ASN A 339 -21.37 2.75 23.87
CA ASN A 339 -20.19 3.65 23.73
C ASN A 339 -18.94 3.21 24.51
N ARG A 340 -18.83 1.93 24.87
CA ARG A 340 -17.64 1.33 25.48
C ARG A 340 -17.03 0.28 24.56
N TYR A 341 -15.71 0.31 24.40
CA TYR A 341 -14.99 -0.48 23.40
C TYR A 341 -13.76 -1.12 23.99
N LEU A 342 -13.58 -2.40 23.76
CA LEU A 342 -12.28 -3.05 23.98
C LEU A 342 -11.34 -2.63 22.86
N VAL A 343 -10.22 -2.03 23.23
CA VAL A 343 -9.23 -1.46 22.31
C VAL A 343 -7.88 -2.11 22.54
N GLU A 344 -7.18 -2.44 21.45
CA GLU A 344 -5.78 -2.82 21.49
C GLU A 344 -4.92 -1.57 21.54
N ILE A 345 -4.15 -1.39 22.60
CA ILE A 345 -3.36 -0.18 22.87
C ILE A 345 -1.95 -0.36 22.30
N ARG A 346 -1.56 0.51 21.38
CA ARG A 346 -0.23 0.53 20.74
C ARG A 346 0.66 1.68 21.22
N ASN A 347 0.05 2.74 21.76
CA ASN A 347 0.74 3.85 22.40
C ASN A 347 -0.02 4.25 23.68
N LYS A 348 0.73 4.80 24.65
CA LYS A 348 0.18 5.19 25.95
C LYS A 348 -1.00 6.17 25.79
N ILE A 349 -2.08 5.90 26.51
CA ILE A 349 -3.28 6.73 26.56
C ILE A 349 -3.67 6.99 28.02
N ASN A 350 -4.25 8.16 28.30
CA ASN A 350 -4.73 8.54 29.61
C ASN A 350 -6.22 8.87 29.54
N ILE A 351 -6.88 8.77 30.68
CA ILE A 351 -8.24 9.31 30.83
C ILE A 351 -8.24 10.81 30.50
N ARG A 352 -9.27 11.30 29.81
CA ARG A 352 -9.41 12.67 29.28
C ARG A 352 -8.45 13.05 28.15
N ASP A 353 -7.65 12.11 27.60
CA ASP A 353 -6.96 12.36 26.35
C ASP A 353 -8.00 12.62 25.25
N ARG A 354 -7.73 13.63 24.41
CA ARG A 354 -8.53 13.90 23.22
C ARG A 354 -8.06 13.00 22.08
N VAL A 355 -8.98 12.26 21.51
CA VAL A 355 -8.73 11.29 20.46
C VAL A 355 -9.59 11.58 19.23
N GLU A 356 -9.13 11.11 18.09
CA GLU A 356 -9.86 11.07 16.84
C GLU A 356 -10.07 9.62 16.43
N ILE A 357 -11.28 9.27 16.05
CA ILE A 357 -11.62 7.94 15.57
C ILE A 357 -11.90 7.98 14.08
N LEU A 358 -11.10 7.23 13.34
CA LEU A 358 -11.25 7.06 11.91
C LEU A 358 -12.13 5.84 11.65
N SER A 359 -13.31 6.05 11.09
CA SER A 359 -14.24 5.01 10.61
C SER A 359 -14.25 4.96 9.07
N PRO A 360 -14.72 3.90 8.41
CA PRO A 360 -14.76 3.77 6.95
C PRO A 360 -15.52 4.90 6.26
N THR A 361 -16.64 5.31 6.86
CA THR A 361 -17.56 6.31 6.31
C THR A 361 -17.54 7.59 7.12
N GLY A 362 -17.85 8.70 6.46
CA GLY A 362 -17.89 10.02 7.10
C GLY A 362 -16.52 10.59 7.47
N PRO A 363 -16.47 11.78 8.06
CA PRO A 363 -15.23 12.36 8.59
C PRO A 363 -14.76 11.59 9.82
N ALA A 364 -13.49 11.71 10.19
CA ALA A 364 -13.01 11.27 11.47
C ALA A 364 -13.67 12.08 12.59
N LEU A 365 -14.06 11.42 13.68
CA LEU A 365 -14.79 12.03 14.78
C LEU A 365 -13.90 12.18 16.02
N GLU A 366 -13.89 13.37 16.57
CA GLU A 366 -13.17 13.64 17.81
C GLU A 366 -14.02 13.21 19.02
N SER A 367 -13.35 12.71 20.04
CA SER A 367 -13.94 12.32 21.33
C SER A 367 -12.92 12.50 22.45
N ASP A 368 -13.38 12.85 23.63
CA ASP A 368 -12.60 12.68 24.85
C ASP A 368 -12.76 11.25 25.38
N ILE A 369 -11.72 10.73 26.01
CA ILE A 369 -11.80 9.46 26.74
C ILE A 369 -12.49 9.72 28.06
N VAL A 370 -13.76 9.33 28.15
CA VAL A 370 -14.62 9.59 29.32
C VAL A 370 -14.52 8.49 30.38
N ASP A 371 -14.13 7.29 29.99
CA ASP A 371 -13.94 6.12 30.86
C ASP A 371 -12.74 5.31 30.36
N LEU A 372 -11.94 4.79 31.28
CA LEU A 372 -10.79 3.96 30.99
C LEU A 372 -10.66 2.88 32.07
N SER A 373 -10.68 1.63 31.65
CA SER A 373 -10.55 0.48 32.53
C SER A 373 -9.77 -0.67 31.88
N THR A 374 -9.26 -1.56 32.70
CA THR A 374 -8.68 -2.82 32.24
C THR A 374 -9.76 -3.77 31.70
N PRO A 375 -9.42 -4.86 30.98
CA PRO A 375 -10.43 -5.81 30.47
C PRO A 375 -11.30 -6.47 31.54
N ASP A 376 -10.84 -6.57 32.80
CA ASP A 376 -11.58 -7.02 33.99
C ASP A 376 -12.39 -5.89 34.66
N GLN A 377 -12.54 -4.74 33.98
CA GLN A 377 -13.32 -3.57 34.35
C GLN A 377 -12.79 -2.80 35.57
N THR A 378 -11.52 -2.98 35.96
CA THR A 378 -10.89 -2.17 37.00
C THR A 378 -10.57 -0.78 36.46
N PRO A 379 -11.08 0.33 37.00
CA PRO A 379 -10.76 1.68 36.53
C PRO A 379 -9.27 1.98 36.64
N VAL A 380 -8.70 2.65 35.63
CA VAL A 380 -7.30 3.08 35.58
C VAL A 380 -7.18 4.49 35.02
N GLU A 381 -6.13 5.20 35.38
CA GLU A 381 -5.87 6.55 34.85
C GLU A 381 -5.17 6.52 33.47
N ASN A 382 -4.47 5.44 33.16
CA ASN A 382 -3.78 5.28 31.90
C ASN A 382 -3.70 3.80 31.48
N ALA A 383 -3.54 3.55 30.17
CA ALA A 383 -3.22 2.25 29.60
C ALA A 383 -1.88 2.31 28.84
N GLN A 384 -1.08 1.24 29.00
CA GLN A 384 0.26 1.15 28.44
C GLN A 384 0.26 0.49 27.06
N PRO A 385 1.29 0.74 26.24
CA PRO A 385 1.46 0.06 24.96
C PRO A 385 1.47 -1.47 25.10
N ASN A 386 0.95 -2.17 24.08
CA ASN A 386 0.84 -3.63 24.00
C ASN A 386 -0.08 -4.24 25.05
N THR A 387 -1.05 -3.47 25.55
CA THR A 387 -2.13 -3.95 26.44
C THR A 387 -3.48 -3.84 25.73
N GLN A 388 -4.53 -4.31 26.39
CA GLN A 388 -5.91 -4.04 26.02
C GLN A 388 -6.56 -3.21 27.13
N ALA A 389 -7.46 -2.30 26.73
CA ALA A 389 -8.21 -1.49 27.65
C ALA A 389 -9.67 -1.33 27.16
N ILE A 390 -10.59 -1.15 28.05
CA ILE A 390 -11.96 -0.71 27.74
C ILE A 390 -11.95 0.81 27.81
N ILE A 391 -12.41 1.45 26.72
CA ILE A 391 -12.47 2.90 26.57
C ILE A 391 -13.91 3.33 26.36
N GLY A 392 -14.37 4.32 27.12
CA GLY A 392 -15.61 5.03 26.87
C GLY A 392 -15.41 6.22 25.95
N LEU A 393 -16.23 6.33 24.90
CA LEU A 393 -16.20 7.38 23.88
C LEU A 393 -17.57 8.05 23.73
N ALA A 394 -17.63 9.25 23.14
CA ALA A 394 -18.86 10.03 23.01
C ALA A 394 -19.82 9.51 21.91
N HIS A 395 -19.33 8.74 20.95
CA HIS A 395 -20.08 8.29 19.77
C HIS A 395 -20.00 6.78 19.60
N SER A 396 -20.85 6.24 18.71
CA SER A 396 -20.86 4.83 18.36
C SER A 396 -19.83 4.53 17.26
N PHE A 397 -19.02 3.50 17.48
CA PHE A 397 -17.95 3.05 16.58
C PHE A 397 -17.99 1.53 16.38
N PHE A 398 -17.16 1.02 15.47
CA PHE A 398 -17.18 -0.38 15.07
C PHE A 398 -15.81 -1.06 15.30
N PRO A 399 -15.76 -2.40 15.42
CA PRO A 399 -14.52 -3.14 15.38
C PRO A 399 -13.70 -2.77 14.12
N ASN A 400 -12.39 -2.68 14.29
CA ASN A 400 -11.41 -2.22 13.30
C ASN A 400 -11.37 -0.71 13.02
N ASP A 401 -12.20 0.11 13.65
CA ASP A 401 -11.99 1.56 13.63
C ASP A 401 -10.68 1.93 14.34
N ILE A 402 -9.95 2.87 13.74
CA ILE A 402 -8.64 3.32 14.21
C ILE A 402 -8.78 4.48 15.17
N ILE A 403 -8.07 4.41 16.30
CA ILE A 403 -8.00 5.49 17.29
C ILE A 403 -6.64 6.18 17.20
N ARG A 404 -6.67 7.51 17.13
CA ARG A 404 -5.50 8.39 17.10
C ARG A 404 -5.61 9.44 18.20
N LYS A 405 -4.50 9.76 18.86
CA LYS A 405 -4.44 10.87 19.81
C LYS A 405 -4.10 12.15 19.08
N ILE A 406 -4.81 13.22 19.37
CA ILE A 406 -4.53 14.55 18.86
C ILE A 406 -3.38 15.12 19.69
N ASP A 407 -2.22 15.31 19.07
CA ASP A 407 -1.06 15.88 19.73
C ASP A 407 -1.25 17.42 19.89
N SER A 408 -1.11 17.92 21.12
CA SER A 408 -1.28 19.34 21.43
C SER A 408 -0.13 20.23 20.92
N LYS A 409 0.89 19.67 20.29
CA LYS A 409 1.99 20.41 19.68
C LYS A 409 1.64 20.80 18.25
N GLN A 410 1.46 22.10 18.01
CA GLN A 410 1.41 22.65 16.66
C GLN A 410 2.67 22.25 15.87
N PRO A 411 2.54 22.03 14.54
CA PRO A 411 3.72 21.86 13.71
C PRO A 411 4.63 23.07 13.88
N VAL A 412 5.91 22.82 14.06
CA VAL A 412 6.92 23.89 14.01
C VAL A 412 6.82 24.49 12.61
N THR A 413 6.25 25.66 12.50
CA THR A 413 6.35 26.47 11.28
C THR A 413 7.79 26.92 11.20
N ASP A 414 8.57 26.27 10.36
CA ASP A 414 9.88 26.76 9.97
C ASP A 414 9.68 28.11 9.29
N SER A 415 10.17 29.16 9.96
CA SER A 415 10.34 30.53 9.45
C SER A 415 11.57 30.61 8.56
#